data_5cf72106ca709749daeecb54d9029524
#
_entry.id   5cf72106ca709749daeecb54d9029524
#
_cell.length_a   1.000
_cell.length_b   1.000
_cell.length_c   1.000
_cell.angle_alpha   90.00
_cell.angle_beta   90.00
_cell.angle_gamma   90.00
#
_symmetry.space_group_name_H-M   'P 1'
#
loop_
_entity.id
_entity.type
_entity.pdbx_description
1 polymer ?
#
loop_
_entity_poly.entity_id
_entity_poly.type
_entity_poly.pdbx_seq_one_letter_code
_entity_poly.pdbx_strand_id
1 'polypeptide(L)'
;FGFEMLNRLYREEASVAGFLEGETVDVEDLMYGLVLPSGADAAEALAIMAAGSNEEFAKLMNEKCKELGLKYTHFTNPTGLYDEEQYTTPSEMAMIMEYAMKDETRAKVLGTYQYKTKATAQHPEGIQLTSTMYSRIYGNEAPGVLVKGGKTGFTNEAGSCLVSYAVTNKGNAYVFCTGGATYRWAPVYDEIYVYKNIIPASAKDLETETTKMSPNN
;
A
#
# COMPACT_ATOMS: atom_id res chain seq x y z
N PHE A 1 10.27 3.17 18.77
CA PHE A 1 9.40 4.37 18.57
C PHE A 1 9.74 5.40 19.63
N GLY A 2 10.06 6.62 19.21
CA GLY A 2 10.39 7.74 20.11
C GLY A 2 9.24 8.75 20.20
N PHE A 3 9.11 9.39 21.34
CA PHE A 3 8.08 10.41 21.59
C PHE A 3 8.06 11.52 20.53
N GLU A 4 9.23 12.04 20.14
CA GLU A 4 9.32 13.14 19.16
C GLU A 4 8.80 12.75 17.79
N MET A 5 9.13 11.54 17.32
CA MET A 5 8.61 10.98 16.06
C MET A 5 7.09 10.87 16.08
N LEU A 6 6.53 10.21 17.09
CA LEU A 6 5.08 10.02 17.21
C LEU A 6 4.33 11.35 17.33
N ASN A 7 4.86 12.31 18.14
CA ASN A 7 4.27 13.63 18.33
C ASN A 7 4.33 14.47 17.02
N ARG A 8 5.40 14.34 16.24
CA ARG A 8 5.49 15.00 14.92
C ARG A 8 4.45 14.41 13.96
N LEU A 9 4.38 13.09 13.82
CA LEU A 9 3.39 12.40 12.96
C LEU A 9 1.94 12.77 13.35
N TYR A 10 1.67 12.89 14.65
CA TYR A 10 0.36 13.35 15.12
C TYR A 10 0.05 14.79 14.68
N ARG A 11 1.01 15.71 14.78
CA ARG A 11 0.83 17.11 14.33
C ARG A 11 0.68 17.25 12.82
N GLU A 12 1.30 16.34 12.06
CA GLU A 12 1.20 16.25 10.61
C GLU A 12 -0.06 15.52 10.15
N GLU A 13 -0.92 15.11 11.09
CA GLU A 13 -2.14 14.34 10.83
C GLU A 13 -1.88 13.07 10.00
N ALA A 14 -0.68 12.49 10.16
CA ALA A 14 -0.27 11.29 9.44
C ALA A 14 -1.11 10.07 9.89
N SER A 15 -1.43 9.20 8.94
CA SER A 15 -1.96 7.88 9.28
C SER A 15 -0.90 7.06 10.01
N VAL A 16 -1.29 6.38 11.10
CA VAL A 16 -0.39 5.54 11.90
C VAL A 16 -0.97 4.15 12.08
N ALA A 17 -0.10 3.15 12.29
CA ALA A 17 -0.50 1.80 12.66
C ALA A 17 -0.96 1.72 14.12
N GLY A 18 -0.44 2.63 14.96
CA GLY A 18 -0.82 2.77 16.36
C GLY A 18 0.21 2.22 17.34
N PHE A 19 1.46 2.03 16.91
CA PHE A 19 2.55 1.64 17.80
C PHE A 19 2.88 2.77 18.79
N LEU A 20 3.24 2.40 20.02
CA LEU A 20 3.45 3.33 21.12
C LEU A 20 4.94 3.56 21.41
N GLU A 21 5.23 4.62 22.16
CA GLU A 21 6.58 4.95 22.59
C GLU A 21 7.24 3.80 23.35
N GLY A 22 8.49 3.50 22.99
CA GLY A 22 9.28 2.40 23.61
C GLY A 22 8.77 0.99 23.28
N GLU A 23 7.78 0.83 22.42
CA GLU A 23 7.27 -0.46 22.03
C GLU A 23 8.29 -1.23 21.17
N THR A 24 8.45 -2.52 21.47
CA THR A 24 9.27 -3.44 20.67
C THR A 24 8.36 -4.26 19.78
N VAL A 25 8.55 -4.11 18.47
CA VAL A 25 7.68 -4.69 17.44
C VAL A 25 8.50 -5.49 16.45
N ASP A 26 7.99 -6.64 16.01
CA ASP A 26 8.63 -7.44 14.99
C ASP A 26 8.58 -6.75 13.61
N VAL A 27 9.61 -7.01 12.79
CA VAL A 27 9.69 -6.44 11.42
C VAL A 27 8.48 -6.82 10.57
N GLU A 28 7.98 -8.04 10.69
CA GLU A 28 6.77 -8.48 9.99
C GLU A 28 5.57 -7.62 10.37
N ASP A 29 5.36 -7.34 11.66
CA ASP A 29 4.28 -6.48 12.15
C ASP A 29 4.43 -5.04 11.63
N LEU A 30 5.65 -4.52 11.54
CA LEU A 30 5.94 -3.21 10.94
C LEU A 30 5.60 -3.19 9.44
N MET A 31 5.91 -4.25 8.69
CA MET A 31 5.56 -4.33 7.26
C MET A 31 4.04 -4.28 7.05
N TYR A 32 3.27 -5.02 7.85
CA TYR A 32 1.82 -4.92 7.81
C TYR A 32 1.29 -3.57 8.31
N GLY A 33 1.91 -3.00 9.34
CA GLY A 33 1.60 -1.65 9.85
C GLY A 33 1.81 -0.56 8.80
N LEU A 34 2.89 -0.65 8.02
CA LEU A 34 3.16 0.25 6.90
C LEU A 34 2.08 0.14 5.81
N VAL A 35 1.72 -1.07 5.40
CA VAL A 35 0.92 -1.29 4.19
C VAL A 35 -0.58 -1.18 4.45
N LEU A 36 -1.11 -1.88 5.47
CA LEU A 36 -2.56 -2.01 5.65
C LEU A 36 -3.24 -0.71 6.08
N PRO A 37 -2.91 -0.11 7.24
CA PRO A 37 -3.47 1.17 7.65
C PRO A 37 -2.75 2.37 7.05
N SER A 38 -1.67 2.17 6.27
CA SER A 38 -0.80 3.25 5.79
C SER A 38 -0.02 3.94 6.92
N GLY A 39 0.56 3.15 7.83
CA GLY A 39 1.21 3.66 9.06
C GLY A 39 2.55 4.34 8.79
N ALA A 40 2.60 5.66 8.99
CA ALA A 40 3.82 6.45 8.89
C ALA A 40 4.81 6.11 10.02
N ASP A 41 4.31 5.76 11.21
CA ASP A 41 5.08 5.25 12.33
C ASP A 41 5.87 3.98 11.97
N ALA A 42 5.21 3.03 11.35
CA ALA A 42 5.84 1.81 10.84
C ALA A 42 6.83 2.10 9.69
N ALA A 43 6.48 3.02 8.78
CA ALA A 43 7.34 3.42 7.67
C ALA A 43 8.68 3.99 8.17
N GLU A 44 8.64 4.92 9.11
CA GLU A 44 9.85 5.52 9.68
C GLU A 44 10.66 4.53 10.52
N ALA A 45 9.99 3.69 11.31
CA ALA A 45 10.68 2.65 12.07
C ALA A 45 11.47 1.70 11.15
N LEU A 46 10.87 1.26 10.04
CA LEU A 46 11.54 0.44 9.03
C LEU A 46 12.68 1.20 8.33
N ALA A 47 12.48 2.46 7.99
CA ALA A 47 13.50 3.29 7.35
C ALA A 47 14.72 3.50 8.25
N ILE A 48 14.50 3.86 9.50
CA ILE A 48 15.55 4.04 10.50
C ILE A 48 16.31 2.73 10.74
N MET A 49 15.59 1.61 10.84
CA MET A 49 16.20 0.30 11.01
C MET A 49 17.07 -0.09 9.80
N ALA A 50 16.64 0.20 8.58
CA ALA A 50 17.31 -0.22 7.36
C ALA A 50 18.48 0.70 6.96
N ALA A 51 18.38 2.01 7.24
CA ALA A 51 19.32 3.02 6.74
C ALA A 51 19.83 4.01 7.80
N GLY A 52 19.33 3.95 9.03
CA GLY A 52 19.72 4.84 10.12
C GLY A 52 18.91 6.15 10.19
N SER A 53 18.32 6.61 9.08
CA SER A 53 17.42 7.77 9.06
C SER A 53 16.45 7.72 7.89
N ASN A 54 15.42 8.59 7.92
CA ASN A 54 14.47 8.74 6.83
C ASN A 54 15.14 9.26 5.54
N GLU A 55 16.07 10.18 5.69
CA GLU A 55 16.82 10.80 4.59
C GLU A 55 17.73 9.77 3.90
N GLU A 56 18.45 8.97 4.67
CA GLU A 56 19.29 7.90 4.09
C GLU A 56 18.42 6.82 3.43
N PHE A 57 17.27 6.52 4.00
CA PHE A 57 16.33 5.58 3.36
C PHE A 57 15.75 6.14 2.06
N ALA A 58 15.39 7.43 2.01
CA ALA A 58 14.94 8.08 0.78
C ALA A 58 16.00 8.00 -0.35
N LYS A 59 17.30 8.10 -0.01
CA LYS A 59 18.37 7.86 -0.99
C LYS A 59 18.33 6.43 -1.55
N LEU A 60 18.15 5.41 -0.69
CA LEU A 60 17.99 4.02 -1.14
C LEU A 60 16.75 3.84 -2.03
N MET A 61 15.64 4.53 -1.70
CA MET A 61 14.44 4.52 -2.56
C MET A 61 14.76 5.10 -3.95
N ASN A 62 15.47 6.22 -4.02
CA ASN A 62 15.85 6.84 -5.29
C ASN A 62 16.90 6.02 -6.06
N GLU A 63 17.80 5.32 -5.39
CA GLU A 63 18.70 4.35 -6.03
C GLU A 63 17.89 3.20 -6.66
N LYS A 64 16.88 2.69 -5.95
CA LYS A 64 15.97 1.68 -6.50
C LYS A 64 15.19 2.20 -7.70
N CYS A 65 14.74 3.45 -7.71
CA CYS A 65 14.11 4.08 -8.88
C CYS A 65 15.06 4.06 -10.09
N LYS A 66 16.33 4.39 -9.91
CA LYS A 66 17.34 4.32 -10.98
C LYS A 66 17.55 2.90 -11.49
N GLU A 67 17.64 1.91 -10.59
CA GLU A 67 17.75 0.50 -10.97
C GLU A 67 16.54 0.01 -11.80
N LEU A 68 15.35 0.50 -11.48
CA LEU A 68 14.12 0.18 -12.20
C LEU A 68 13.94 1.01 -13.49
N GLY A 69 14.84 1.96 -13.76
CA GLY A 69 14.77 2.84 -14.92
C GLY A 69 13.70 3.93 -14.84
N LEU A 70 13.24 4.27 -13.64
CA LEU A 70 12.25 5.33 -13.40
C LEU A 70 12.92 6.71 -13.54
N LYS A 71 12.35 7.57 -14.36
CA LYS A 71 12.93 8.89 -14.71
C LYS A 71 12.15 10.05 -14.13
N TYR A 72 10.91 9.81 -13.76
CA TYR A 72 9.94 10.82 -13.30
C TYR A 72 9.43 10.50 -11.90
N THR A 73 10.25 9.82 -11.09
CA THR A 73 9.95 9.50 -9.69
C THR A 73 11.12 9.96 -8.81
N HIS A 74 10.78 10.72 -7.79
CA HIS A 74 11.71 11.14 -6.75
C HIS A 74 11.06 11.07 -5.37
N PHE A 75 11.73 10.46 -4.42
CA PHE A 75 11.29 10.32 -3.03
C PHE A 75 12.15 11.17 -2.11
N THR A 76 11.52 11.88 -1.18
CA THR A 76 12.17 12.66 -0.12
C THR A 76 11.97 12.04 1.27
N ASN A 77 10.95 11.18 1.41
CA ASN A 77 10.62 10.52 2.67
C ASN A 77 9.99 9.13 2.44
N PRO A 78 10.00 8.25 3.46
CA PRO A 78 9.42 6.92 3.36
C PRO A 78 7.91 6.87 3.62
N THR A 79 7.31 7.95 4.14
CA THR A 79 5.92 7.97 4.62
C THR A 79 4.91 8.31 3.53
N GLY A 80 5.35 9.02 2.49
CA GLY A 80 4.48 9.59 1.47
C GLY A 80 3.78 10.89 1.90
N LEU A 81 4.16 11.48 3.04
CA LEU A 81 3.74 12.82 3.41
C LEU A 81 4.23 13.82 2.37
N TYR A 82 3.49 14.92 2.21
CA TYR A 82 3.77 15.90 1.17
C TYR A 82 5.15 16.54 1.33
N ASP A 83 5.83 16.65 0.22
CA ASP A 83 7.03 17.44 0.03
C ASP A 83 7.05 17.91 -1.43
N GLU A 84 7.44 19.16 -1.68
CA GLU A 84 7.41 19.75 -3.03
C GLU A 84 8.37 19.09 -4.02
N GLU A 85 9.41 18.45 -3.51
CA GLU A 85 10.40 17.70 -4.30
C GLU A 85 10.00 16.21 -4.48
N GLN A 86 8.90 15.76 -3.86
CA GLN A 86 8.43 14.37 -3.98
C GLN A 86 7.39 14.25 -5.10
N TYR A 87 7.73 13.51 -6.14
CA TYR A 87 6.88 13.33 -7.30
C TYR A 87 7.00 11.94 -7.93
N THR A 88 5.98 11.56 -8.67
CA THR A 88 5.95 10.35 -9.50
C THR A 88 4.94 10.50 -10.63
N THR A 89 4.81 9.46 -11.46
CA THR A 89 3.76 9.33 -12.46
C THR A 89 2.96 8.04 -12.22
N PRO A 90 1.69 7.97 -12.63
CA PRO A 90 0.91 6.72 -12.55
C PRO A 90 1.60 5.55 -13.25
N SER A 91 2.27 5.80 -14.36
CA SER A 91 3.01 4.79 -15.13
C SER A 91 4.18 4.21 -14.34
N GLU A 92 4.98 5.07 -13.70
CA GLU A 92 6.13 4.60 -12.91
C GLU A 92 5.70 3.97 -11.59
N MET A 93 4.63 4.46 -10.97
CA MET A 93 4.05 3.80 -9.79
C MET A 93 3.52 2.40 -10.15
N ALA A 94 2.96 2.21 -11.35
CA ALA A 94 2.58 0.89 -11.82
C ALA A 94 3.78 -0.04 -12.00
N MET A 95 4.94 0.46 -12.48
CA MET A 95 6.18 -0.32 -12.56
C MET A 95 6.71 -0.70 -11.17
N ILE A 96 6.61 0.19 -10.19
CA ILE A 96 6.96 -0.10 -8.78
C ILE A 96 6.06 -1.22 -8.24
N MET A 97 4.76 -1.16 -8.49
CA MET A 97 3.81 -2.20 -8.05
C MET A 97 4.13 -3.54 -8.71
N GLU A 98 4.37 -3.57 -10.01
CA GLU A 98 4.77 -4.79 -10.71
C GLU A 98 6.05 -5.39 -10.12
N TYR A 99 7.05 -4.56 -9.83
CA TYR A 99 8.27 -5.00 -9.16
C TYR A 99 8.01 -5.54 -7.75
N ALA A 100 7.17 -4.85 -6.97
CA ALA A 100 6.84 -5.29 -5.62
C ALA A 100 6.16 -6.66 -5.61
N MET A 101 5.27 -6.91 -6.56
CA MET A 101 4.51 -8.17 -6.66
C MET A 101 5.33 -9.38 -7.14
N LYS A 102 6.58 -9.20 -7.58
CA LYS A 102 7.49 -10.30 -7.94
C LYS A 102 8.14 -10.98 -6.73
N ASP A 103 8.10 -10.37 -5.56
CA ASP A 103 8.61 -10.94 -4.31
C ASP A 103 7.45 -11.46 -3.46
N GLU A 104 7.57 -12.70 -3.00
CA GLU A 104 6.50 -13.38 -2.28
C GLU A 104 6.12 -12.69 -0.96
N THR A 105 7.10 -12.15 -0.24
CA THR A 105 6.87 -11.46 1.04
C THR A 105 6.12 -10.15 0.82
N ARG A 106 6.57 -9.33 -0.15
CA ARG A 106 5.89 -8.07 -0.49
C ARG A 106 4.50 -8.32 -1.04
N ALA A 107 4.35 -9.30 -1.92
CA ALA A 107 3.05 -9.69 -2.48
C ALA A 107 2.07 -10.16 -1.38
N LYS A 108 2.56 -10.96 -0.41
CA LYS A 108 1.76 -11.39 0.73
C LYS A 108 1.25 -10.20 1.55
N VAL A 109 2.13 -9.26 1.90
CA VAL A 109 1.76 -8.08 2.70
C VAL A 109 0.79 -7.18 1.93
N LEU A 110 1.09 -6.87 0.65
CA LEU A 110 0.23 -6.04 -0.21
C LEU A 110 -1.13 -6.67 -0.50
N GLY A 111 -1.22 -8.00 -0.50
CA GLY A 111 -2.42 -8.79 -0.76
C GLY A 111 -3.25 -9.12 0.48
N THR A 112 -2.81 -8.72 1.67
CA THR A 112 -3.52 -9.04 2.91
C THR A 112 -4.63 -8.03 3.19
N TYR A 113 -5.82 -8.52 3.53
CA TYR A 113 -6.95 -7.69 3.94
C TYR A 113 -6.84 -7.26 5.40
N GLN A 114 -6.65 -8.22 6.30
CA GLN A 114 -6.58 -8.01 7.74
C GLN A 114 -5.40 -8.79 8.34
N TYR A 115 -4.75 -8.18 9.30
CA TYR A 115 -3.65 -8.78 10.04
C TYR A 115 -3.71 -8.36 11.50
N LYS A 116 -3.47 -9.27 12.42
CA LYS A 116 -3.36 -8.97 13.84
C LYS A 116 -1.89 -9.10 14.25
N THR A 117 -1.32 -8.03 14.78
CA THR A 117 0.07 -8.02 15.24
C THR A 117 0.25 -8.96 16.44
N LYS A 118 1.49 -9.32 16.71
CA LYS A 118 1.84 -10.04 17.95
C LYS A 118 1.55 -9.15 19.16
N ALA A 119 1.33 -9.81 20.27
CA ALA A 119 1.19 -9.13 21.56
C ALA A 119 2.50 -8.48 21.99
N THR A 120 2.40 -7.26 22.51
CA THR A 120 3.50 -6.52 23.13
C THR A 120 3.12 -6.11 24.55
N ALA A 121 4.04 -5.50 25.29
CA ALA A 121 3.73 -4.98 26.62
C ALA A 121 2.69 -3.85 26.55
N GLN A 122 2.72 -3.03 25.51
CA GLN A 122 1.80 -1.91 25.29
C GLN A 122 0.47 -2.36 24.66
N HIS A 123 0.52 -3.42 23.84
CA HIS A 123 -0.66 -4.01 23.20
C HIS A 123 -0.78 -5.49 23.49
N PRO A 124 -1.25 -5.89 24.71
CA PRO A 124 -1.33 -7.30 25.10
C PRO A 124 -2.20 -8.18 24.20
N GLU A 125 -3.18 -7.56 23.50
CA GLU A 125 -4.04 -8.23 22.53
C GLU A 125 -3.55 -8.10 21.08
N GLY A 126 -2.40 -7.44 20.84
CA GLY A 126 -1.98 -7.03 19.52
C GLY A 126 -2.86 -5.91 18.92
N ILE A 127 -2.47 -5.42 17.75
CA ILE A 127 -3.22 -4.38 17.01
C ILE A 127 -3.91 -5.05 15.81
N GLN A 128 -5.19 -4.80 15.61
CA GLN A 128 -5.91 -5.24 14.42
C GLN A 128 -5.66 -4.23 13.29
N LEU A 129 -4.91 -4.63 12.28
CA LEU A 129 -4.62 -3.84 11.09
C LEU A 129 -5.56 -4.24 9.95
N THR A 130 -6.06 -3.25 9.20
CA THR A 130 -6.98 -3.49 8.08
C THR A 130 -6.56 -2.67 6.86
N SER A 131 -6.50 -3.31 5.70
CA SER A 131 -6.17 -2.65 4.44
C SER A 131 -7.23 -1.60 4.08
N THR A 132 -6.77 -0.38 3.82
CA THR A 132 -7.60 0.73 3.38
C THR A 132 -8.25 0.48 2.01
N MET A 133 -7.60 -0.28 1.14
CA MET A 133 -8.11 -0.67 -0.16
C MET A 133 -9.12 -1.81 -0.05
N TYR A 134 -8.71 -2.95 0.50
CA TYR A 134 -9.54 -4.16 0.55
C TYR A 134 -10.83 -3.98 1.35
N SER A 135 -10.84 -3.12 2.35
CA SER A 135 -12.06 -2.77 3.09
C SER A 135 -13.19 -2.20 2.20
N ARG A 136 -12.87 -1.76 0.97
CA ARG A 136 -13.83 -1.22 -0.01
C ARG A 136 -14.07 -2.14 -1.20
N ILE A 137 -13.12 -3.00 -1.54
CA ILE A 137 -13.28 -3.98 -2.61
C ILE A 137 -14.12 -5.16 -2.12
N TYR A 138 -13.98 -5.55 -0.86
CA TYR A 138 -14.70 -6.70 -0.30
C TYR A 138 -16.21 -6.59 -0.50
N GLY A 139 -16.78 -7.60 -1.18
CA GLY A 139 -18.19 -7.65 -1.57
C GLY A 139 -18.53 -6.87 -2.88
N ASN A 140 -17.53 -6.22 -3.51
CA ASN A 140 -17.68 -5.49 -4.77
C ASN A 140 -16.72 -6.01 -5.87
N GLU A 141 -16.21 -7.20 -5.72
CA GLU A 141 -15.21 -7.79 -6.60
C GLU A 141 -15.66 -7.81 -8.07
N ALA A 142 -14.70 -7.66 -8.98
CA ALA A 142 -14.94 -7.77 -10.41
C ALA A 142 -14.98 -9.25 -10.84
N PRO A 143 -16.05 -9.71 -11.50
CA PRO A 143 -16.12 -11.10 -11.97
C PRO A 143 -14.94 -11.49 -12.87
N GLY A 144 -14.34 -12.64 -12.59
CA GLY A 144 -13.19 -13.16 -13.35
C GLY A 144 -11.86 -12.42 -13.11
N VAL A 145 -11.80 -11.51 -12.12
CA VAL A 145 -10.58 -10.77 -11.75
C VAL A 145 -10.34 -10.87 -10.25
N LEU A 146 -9.13 -11.21 -9.86
CA LEU A 146 -8.70 -11.25 -8.48
C LEU A 146 -7.65 -10.17 -8.24
N VAL A 147 -7.95 -9.21 -7.36
CA VAL A 147 -6.98 -8.21 -6.89
C VAL A 147 -6.02 -8.89 -5.93
N LYS A 148 -4.74 -8.89 -6.27
CA LYS A 148 -3.67 -9.60 -5.56
C LYS A 148 -2.88 -8.71 -4.60
N GLY A 149 -2.98 -7.40 -4.75
CA GLY A 149 -2.30 -6.44 -3.90
C GLY A 149 -2.59 -5.02 -4.33
N GLY A 150 -2.38 -4.09 -3.41
CA GLY A 150 -2.52 -2.68 -3.73
C GLY A 150 -2.30 -1.78 -2.53
N LYS A 151 -2.24 -0.47 -2.82
CA LYS A 151 -2.02 0.57 -1.83
C LYS A 151 -2.75 1.84 -2.21
N THR A 152 -3.50 2.39 -1.27
CA THR A 152 -4.09 3.73 -1.37
C THR A 152 -3.12 4.79 -0.86
N GLY A 153 -3.31 6.03 -1.30
CA GLY A 153 -2.61 7.21 -0.78
C GLY A 153 -3.52 8.43 -0.77
N PHE A 154 -3.19 9.36 0.10
CA PHE A 154 -3.87 10.66 0.15
C PHE A 154 -2.97 11.71 0.78
N THR A 155 -2.83 12.84 0.10
CA THR A 155 -2.47 14.15 0.67
C THR A 155 -3.39 15.19 0.04
N ASN A 156 -3.47 16.39 0.63
CA ASN A 156 -4.30 17.45 0.05
C ASN A 156 -3.84 17.83 -1.37
N GLU A 157 -2.53 17.77 -1.62
CA GLU A 157 -1.88 18.14 -2.89
C GLU A 157 -2.03 17.04 -3.95
N ALA A 158 -1.85 15.78 -3.56
CA ALA A 158 -1.93 14.65 -4.48
C ALA A 158 -3.37 14.19 -4.74
N GLY A 159 -4.32 14.59 -3.88
CA GLY A 159 -5.66 14.00 -3.87
C GLY A 159 -5.64 12.53 -3.47
N SER A 160 -6.73 11.83 -3.73
CA SER A 160 -6.81 10.40 -3.48
C SER A 160 -6.16 9.61 -4.61
N CYS A 161 -5.32 8.66 -4.25
CA CYS A 161 -4.50 7.84 -5.14
C CYS A 161 -4.68 6.36 -4.86
N LEU A 162 -4.45 5.53 -5.87
CA LEU A 162 -4.45 4.08 -5.76
C LEU A 162 -3.51 3.47 -6.79
N VAL A 163 -2.77 2.47 -6.38
CA VAL A 163 -2.14 1.50 -7.27
C VAL A 163 -2.54 0.09 -6.84
N SER A 164 -2.92 -0.77 -7.79
CA SER A 164 -3.27 -2.16 -7.52
C SER A 164 -2.80 -3.11 -8.61
N TYR A 165 -2.60 -4.36 -8.23
CA TYR A 165 -2.22 -5.46 -9.11
C TYR A 165 -3.31 -6.53 -9.07
N ALA A 166 -3.78 -6.93 -10.23
CA ALA A 166 -4.82 -7.94 -10.36
C ALA A 166 -4.45 -8.99 -11.40
N VAL A 167 -5.02 -10.18 -11.23
CA VAL A 167 -4.86 -11.30 -12.17
C VAL A 167 -6.24 -11.81 -12.55
N THR A 168 -6.47 -12.00 -13.85
CA THR A 168 -7.69 -12.66 -14.31
C THR A 168 -7.63 -14.17 -14.06
N ASN A 169 -8.79 -14.83 -14.01
CA ASN A 169 -8.86 -16.29 -13.90
C ASN A 169 -8.28 -17.05 -15.12
N LYS A 170 -7.92 -16.33 -16.20
CA LYS A 170 -7.12 -16.83 -17.33
C LYS A 170 -5.62 -16.54 -17.19
N GLY A 171 -5.17 -15.98 -16.06
CA GLY A 171 -3.76 -15.75 -15.77
C GLY A 171 -3.17 -14.44 -16.33
N ASN A 172 -3.99 -13.55 -16.92
CA ASN A 172 -3.49 -12.26 -17.39
C ASN A 172 -3.36 -11.28 -16.23
N ALA A 173 -2.19 -10.66 -16.09
CA ALA A 173 -1.91 -9.67 -15.07
C ALA A 173 -2.20 -8.24 -15.56
N TYR A 174 -2.71 -7.42 -14.66
CA TYR A 174 -3.00 -6.01 -14.90
C TYR A 174 -2.59 -5.17 -13.69
N VAL A 175 -2.07 -3.98 -13.96
CA VAL A 175 -1.84 -2.97 -12.92
C VAL A 175 -2.75 -1.78 -13.22
N PHE A 176 -3.49 -1.36 -12.22
CA PHE A 176 -4.27 -0.12 -12.24
C PHE A 176 -3.55 0.91 -11.38
N CYS A 177 -3.41 2.14 -11.87
CA CYS A 177 -2.88 3.25 -11.09
C CYS A 177 -3.62 4.53 -11.45
N THR A 178 -4.04 5.28 -10.42
CA THR A 178 -4.68 6.58 -10.56
C THR A 178 -4.28 7.51 -9.42
N GLY A 179 -4.38 8.83 -9.65
CA GLY A 179 -4.12 9.85 -8.65
C GLY A 179 -4.94 11.11 -8.92
N GLY A 180 -4.93 12.05 -7.98
CA GLY A 180 -5.62 13.33 -8.13
C GLY A 180 -7.13 13.28 -7.95
N ALA A 181 -7.69 12.20 -7.45
CA ALA A 181 -9.14 12.12 -7.24
C ALA A 181 -9.57 12.98 -6.04
N THR A 182 -10.67 13.71 -6.21
CA THR A 182 -11.20 14.64 -5.18
C THR A 182 -12.00 13.92 -4.10
N TYR A 183 -12.56 12.75 -4.42
CA TYR A 183 -13.32 11.95 -3.48
C TYR A 183 -12.47 10.79 -2.94
N ARG A 184 -12.46 10.61 -1.62
CA ARG A 184 -11.57 9.67 -0.92
C ARG A 184 -11.55 8.25 -1.48
N TRP A 185 -12.70 7.73 -1.89
CA TRP A 185 -12.84 6.34 -2.35
C TRP A 185 -13.00 6.22 -3.87
N ALA A 186 -13.00 7.33 -4.61
CA ALA A 186 -13.12 7.31 -6.07
C ALA A 186 -12.09 6.38 -6.72
N PRO A 187 -10.80 6.39 -6.35
CA PRO A 187 -9.82 5.50 -6.96
C PRO A 187 -10.16 4.01 -6.85
N VAL A 188 -10.75 3.59 -5.72
CA VAL A 188 -11.15 2.19 -5.53
C VAL A 188 -12.37 1.83 -6.37
N TYR A 189 -13.34 2.74 -6.50
CA TYR A 189 -14.50 2.52 -7.37
C TYR A 189 -14.13 2.56 -8.86
N ASP A 190 -13.20 3.42 -9.24
CA ASP A 190 -12.64 3.47 -10.60
C ASP A 190 -11.91 2.18 -10.93
N GLU A 191 -11.11 1.65 -10.01
CA GLU A 191 -10.46 0.34 -10.11
C GLU A 191 -11.49 -0.77 -10.37
N ILE A 192 -12.52 -0.86 -9.53
CA ILE A 192 -13.59 -1.84 -9.67
C ILE A 192 -14.28 -1.70 -11.03
N TYR A 193 -14.57 -0.46 -11.46
CA TYR A 193 -15.16 -0.19 -12.76
C TYR A 193 -14.28 -0.66 -13.92
N VAL A 194 -12.98 -0.33 -13.88
CA VAL A 194 -12.00 -0.72 -14.90
C VAL A 194 -11.88 -2.24 -14.97
N TYR A 195 -11.77 -2.91 -13.84
CA TYR A 195 -11.68 -4.38 -13.80
C TYR A 195 -12.97 -5.07 -14.26
N LYS A 196 -14.13 -4.50 -13.98
CA LYS A 196 -15.42 -5.03 -14.45
C LYS A 196 -15.62 -4.80 -15.94
N ASN A 197 -15.36 -3.59 -16.44
CA ASN A 197 -15.89 -3.10 -17.71
C ASN A 197 -14.82 -2.87 -18.79
N ILE A 198 -13.56 -2.59 -18.41
CA ILE A 198 -12.51 -2.23 -19.38
C ILE A 198 -11.61 -3.41 -19.71
N ILE A 199 -11.30 -4.30 -18.74
CA ILE A 199 -10.58 -5.54 -19.05
C ILE A 199 -11.41 -6.34 -20.06
N PRO A 200 -10.84 -6.74 -21.23
CA PRO A 200 -11.56 -7.45 -22.26
C PRO A 200 -12.21 -8.74 -21.74
N ALA A 201 -13.44 -9.03 -22.17
CA ALA A 201 -14.13 -10.27 -21.81
C ALA A 201 -13.33 -11.52 -22.23
N SER A 202 -12.58 -11.45 -23.34
CA SER A 202 -11.69 -12.53 -23.79
C SER A 202 -10.54 -12.84 -22.82
N ALA A 203 -10.16 -11.88 -21.97
CA ALA A 203 -9.13 -12.05 -20.95
C ALA A 203 -9.67 -12.64 -19.64
N LYS A 204 -10.99 -12.80 -19.52
CA LYS A 204 -11.69 -13.31 -18.34
C LYS A 204 -12.53 -14.53 -18.72
N ASP A 205 -12.75 -15.44 -17.78
CA ASP A 205 -13.77 -16.45 -17.85
C ASP A 205 -14.87 -16.07 -16.86
N LEU A 206 -16.01 -15.67 -17.37
CA LEU A 206 -17.15 -15.19 -16.56
C LEU A 206 -18.07 -16.33 -16.09
N GLU A 207 -17.87 -17.55 -16.59
CA GLU A 207 -18.63 -18.75 -16.19
C GLU A 207 -18.02 -19.40 -14.93
N THR A 208 -16.75 -19.12 -14.66
CA THR A 208 -16.07 -19.60 -13.45
C THR A 208 -16.43 -18.70 -12.27
N GLU A 209 -16.91 -19.28 -11.16
CA GLU A 209 -17.15 -18.52 -9.93
C GLU A 209 -15.91 -17.74 -9.52
N THR A 210 -16.08 -16.44 -9.32
CA THR A 210 -15.00 -15.58 -8.80
C THR A 210 -14.72 -16.02 -7.37
N THR A 211 -13.49 -16.36 -7.06
CA THR A 211 -13.06 -16.61 -5.68
C THR A 211 -13.29 -15.32 -4.89
N LYS A 212 -14.31 -15.31 -4.04
CA LYS A 212 -14.58 -14.17 -3.15
C LYS A 212 -13.40 -14.02 -2.20
N MET A 213 -13.00 -12.77 -2.00
CA MET A 213 -12.01 -12.46 -0.98
C MET A 213 -12.59 -12.85 0.38
N SER A 214 -11.84 -13.63 1.15
CA SER A 214 -12.18 -13.92 2.54
C SER A 214 -11.55 -12.88 3.45
N PRO A 215 -12.23 -12.38 4.48
CA PRO A 215 -11.62 -11.49 5.45
C PRO A 215 -10.44 -12.12 6.22
N ASN A 216 -10.27 -13.43 6.11
CA ASN A 216 -9.24 -14.20 6.81
C ASN A 216 -8.10 -14.73 5.88
N ASN A 217 -8.03 -14.27 4.64
CA ASN A 217 -6.94 -14.60 3.71
C ASN A 217 -6.03 -13.42 3.53
#